data_58e5fc3b73f5d00852dfc77f164c9ff8
#
_entry.id   58e5fc3b73f5d00852dfc77f164c9ff8
#
_cell.length_a   1.000
_cell.length_b   1.000
_cell.length_c   1.000
_cell.angle_alpha   90.00
_cell.angle_beta   90.00
_cell.angle_gamma   90.00
#
_symmetry.space_group_name_H-M   'P 1'
#
loop_
_entity.id
_entity.type
_entity.pdbx_description
1 polymer ?
#
loop_
_entity_poly.entity_id
_entity_poly.type
_entity_poly.pdbx_seq_one_letter_code
_entity_poly.pdbx_strand_id
1 'polypeptide(L)'
;MNLIPALGPLQWAFLLAIPPAILSLYFLKLKRQPIEVPSTYLWSRTIEDLHVNSIWQKLRQSLLLFLQILVVLLAILACLRPGFRGTELLGDRFIFLIDNSASMNARDMGRTRLSIAQDRVLELIDQMKSSDVAMVISFSDVQRVEQSFSHNRSQLRQRVKRIQPTHRRTDLTEALRAAAGLANPGRTSEVGTNDYQVADAMPATLYIYSDGGFSAVPDFSLGNLEPVYVSIGLPFEVGKKVPENVGIVSFSTEQNSEKTTQIQAYARLENSGVKAVTVEVELTLDGEFLDAANVDIPAREEGVPGAAGVQFDLDHPGHAVLVLKIKQKDDLLLDNVAYSVVNNPRRASVLVITPGNESLEFAFSTSEAKRIAFVQFETPAVMTTKEHQTDAD
;
A
#
# COMPACT_ATOMS: atom_id res chain seq x y z
N MET A 1 -21.07 -9.75 4.91
CA MET A 1 -21.35 -10.22 6.29
C MET A 1 -20.78 -11.63 6.41
N ASN A 2 -19.65 -11.81 7.06
CA ASN A 2 -19.14 -13.15 7.37
C ASN A 2 -19.45 -13.43 8.82
N LEU A 3 -20.42 -14.31 9.05
CA LEU A 3 -20.76 -14.82 10.37
C LEU A 3 -19.63 -15.73 10.83
N ILE A 4 -19.01 -15.40 11.96
CA ILE A 4 -18.02 -16.28 12.59
C ILE A 4 -18.79 -17.16 13.55
N PRO A 5 -19.02 -18.45 13.26
CA PRO A 5 -19.73 -19.33 14.18
C PRO A 5 -18.84 -19.57 15.41
N ALA A 6 -19.28 -19.08 16.56
CA ALA A 6 -18.61 -19.33 17.83
C ALA A 6 -18.72 -20.80 18.30
N LEU A 7 -19.55 -21.60 17.63
CA LEU A 7 -19.90 -22.97 18.00
C LEU A 7 -19.53 -23.96 16.88
N GLY A 8 -19.12 -25.15 17.24
CA GLY A 8 -18.88 -26.23 16.27
C GLY A 8 -20.17 -26.74 15.63
N PRO A 9 -20.09 -27.46 14.48
CA PRO A 9 -21.27 -27.90 13.71
C PRO A 9 -22.23 -28.78 14.53
N LEU A 10 -21.72 -29.59 15.44
CA LEU A 10 -22.52 -30.44 16.31
C LEU A 10 -23.33 -29.59 17.33
N GLN A 11 -22.73 -28.55 17.90
CA GLN A 11 -23.37 -27.64 18.85
C GLN A 11 -24.47 -26.83 18.16
N TRP A 12 -24.26 -26.44 16.89
CA TRP A 12 -25.27 -25.79 16.06
C TRP A 12 -26.48 -26.70 15.81
N ALA A 13 -26.26 -27.98 15.53
CA ALA A 13 -27.34 -28.91 15.34
C ALA A 13 -28.21 -29.06 16.59
N PHE A 14 -27.63 -29.11 17.79
CA PHE A 14 -28.38 -29.11 19.05
C PHE A 14 -29.17 -27.80 19.27
N LEU A 15 -28.57 -26.64 19.00
CA LEU A 15 -29.21 -25.36 19.18
C LEU A 15 -30.41 -25.16 18.25
N LEU A 16 -30.28 -25.57 16.99
CA LEU A 16 -31.35 -25.52 15.98
C LEU A 16 -32.46 -26.53 16.24
N ALA A 17 -32.21 -27.59 17.00
CA ALA A 17 -33.23 -28.57 17.40
C ALA A 17 -34.20 -28.07 18.49
N ILE A 18 -33.84 -27.00 19.24
CA ILE A 18 -34.65 -26.46 20.36
C ILE A 18 -35.98 -25.90 19.87
N PRO A 19 -36.09 -25.03 18.84
CA PRO A 19 -37.37 -24.49 18.39
C PRO A 19 -38.38 -25.58 17.95
N PRO A 20 -38.01 -26.58 17.10
CA PRO A 20 -38.93 -27.64 16.74
C PRO A 20 -39.30 -28.57 17.92
N ALA A 21 -38.37 -28.75 18.89
CA ALA A 21 -38.70 -29.51 20.11
C ALA A 21 -39.78 -28.78 20.99
N ILE A 22 -39.66 -27.49 21.19
CA ILE A 22 -40.65 -26.66 21.89
C ILE A 22 -42.00 -26.75 21.17
N LEU A 23 -41.98 -26.64 19.83
CA LEU A 23 -43.20 -26.76 19.02
C LEU A 23 -43.84 -28.12 19.16
N SER A 24 -43.05 -29.20 19.12
CA SER A 24 -43.51 -30.58 19.30
C SER A 24 -44.15 -30.81 20.66
N LEU A 25 -43.51 -30.34 21.75
CA LEU A 25 -44.05 -30.43 23.11
C LEU A 25 -45.38 -29.69 23.25
N TYR A 26 -45.54 -28.57 22.56
CA TYR A 26 -46.79 -27.80 22.60
C TYR A 26 -47.96 -28.54 21.92
N PHE A 27 -47.66 -29.40 20.94
CA PHE A 27 -48.66 -30.23 20.28
C PHE A 27 -48.93 -31.57 20.97
N LEU A 28 -48.18 -31.93 22.03
CA LEU A 28 -48.47 -33.12 22.78
C LEU A 28 -49.82 -32.94 23.50
N LYS A 29 -50.79 -33.70 23.04
CA LYS A 29 -52.15 -33.63 23.53
C LYS A 29 -52.21 -34.24 24.92
N LEU A 30 -52.53 -33.47 25.92
CA LEU A 30 -52.92 -33.99 27.26
C LEU A 30 -54.09 -34.97 27.09
N LYS A 31 -53.90 -36.20 27.52
CA LYS A 31 -54.97 -37.22 27.53
C LYS A 31 -56.03 -36.77 28.45
N ARG A 32 -57.19 -36.32 27.92
CA ARG A 32 -58.35 -35.94 28.71
C ARG A 32 -59.03 -37.24 29.19
N GLN A 33 -59.34 -37.32 30.48
CA GLN A 33 -60.16 -38.44 31.01
C GLN A 33 -61.61 -38.19 30.58
N PRO A 34 -62.29 -39.21 30.01
CA PRO A 34 -63.70 -39.10 29.69
C PRO A 34 -64.49 -39.06 30.91
N ILE A 35 -65.33 -38.01 31.08
CA ILE A 35 -66.37 -37.90 32.16
C ILE A 35 -67.69 -38.25 31.46
N GLU A 36 -68.42 -39.23 32.00
CA GLU A 36 -69.76 -39.59 31.53
C GLU A 36 -70.74 -38.52 31.99
N VAL A 37 -71.48 -37.92 31.08
CA VAL A 37 -72.44 -36.86 31.30
C VAL A 37 -73.83 -37.40 30.87
N PRO A 38 -74.89 -37.25 31.68
CA PRO A 38 -76.19 -37.91 31.44
C PRO A 38 -76.94 -37.47 30.18
N SER A 39 -76.61 -36.35 29.54
CA SER A 39 -77.24 -35.93 28.29
C SER A 39 -76.33 -34.97 27.51
N THR A 40 -76.04 -35.26 26.26
CA THR A 40 -75.28 -34.47 25.34
C THR A 40 -76.09 -33.74 24.27
N TYR A 41 -77.42 -33.81 24.33
CA TYR A 41 -78.33 -33.28 23.33
C TYR A 41 -78.25 -31.80 23.07
N LEU A 42 -77.96 -30.99 24.08
CA LEU A 42 -77.75 -29.56 23.93
C LEU A 42 -76.38 -29.18 23.41
N TRP A 43 -75.38 -30.04 23.56
CA TRP A 43 -74.02 -29.82 23.10
C TRP A 43 -73.85 -30.19 21.65
N SER A 44 -74.64 -31.14 21.10
CA SER A 44 -74.52 -31.57 19.69
C SER A 44 -74.94 -30.45 18.72
N ARG A 45 -75.82 -29.53 19.10
CA ARG A 45 -76.25 -28.37 18.28
C ARG A 45 -75.21 -27.25 18.22
N THR A 46 -74.31 -27.18 19.20
CA THR A 46 -73.26 -26.11 19.26
C THR A 46 -71.96 -26.55 18.59
N ILE A 47 -71.81 -27.84 18.26
CA ILE A 47 -70.56 -28.40 17.76
C ILE A 47 -70.50 -28.32 16.21
N GLU A 48 -71.62 -28.11 15.49
CA GLU A 48 -71.62 -28.04 14.01
C GLU A 48 -70.86 -26.87 13.43
N ASP A 49 -70.58 -25.79 14.19
CA ASP A 49 -69.88 -24.58 13.72
C ASP A 49 -68.38 -24.54 13.99
N LEU A 50 -67.73 -25.58 14.53
CA LEU A 50 -66.35 -25.53 15.02
C LEU A 50 -65.33 -26.30 14.18
N HIS A 51 -65.64 -26.63 12.93
CA HIS A 51 -64.71 -27.37 12.04
C HIS A 51 -63.88 -26.48 11.15
N VAL A 52 -63.34 -25.35 11.64
CA VAL A 52 -62.40 -24.58 10.84
C VAL A 52 -61.10 -24.35 11.64
N ASN A 53 -60.02 -25.01 11.24
CA ASN A 53 -58.63 -24.73 11.52
C ASN A 53 -58.22 -24.57 13.03
N SER A 54 -58.45 -25.59 13.84
CA SER A 54 -58.09 -25.56 15.27
C SER A 54 -56.59 -25.43 15.57
N ILE A 55 -55.71 -25.79 14.63
CA ILE A 55 -54.26 -25.73 14.81
C ILE A 55 -53.75 -24.29 14.77
N TRP A 56 -54.15 -23.53 13.77
CA TRP A 56 -53.75 -22.14 13.62
C TRP A 56 -54.35 -21.20 14.64
N GLN A 57 -55.59 -21.46 15.12
CA GLN A 57 -56.21 -20.70 16.19
C GLN A 57 -55.55 -20.88 17.56
N LYS A 58 -55.09 -22.10 17.88
CA LYS A 58 -54.34 -22.38 19.12
C LYS A 58 -52.93 -21.75 19.12
N LEU A 59 -52.24 -21.72 17.99
CA LEU A 59 -50.97 -21.05 17.87
C LEU A 59 -51.11 -19.52 18.03
N ARG A 60 -52.17 -18.95 17.45
CA ARG A 60 -52.42 -17.50 17.48
C ARG A 60 -52.78 -16.97 18.87
N GLN A 61 -53.33 -17.80 19.77
CA GLN A 61 -53.76 -17.40 21.11
C GLN A 61 -52.70 -17.59 22.20
N SER A 62 -51.53 -18.16 21.87
CA SER A 62 -50.53 -18.47 22.90
C SER A 62 -49.40 -17.47 22.88
N LEU A 63 -49.56 -16.35 23.53
CA LEU A 63 -48.54 -15.35 23.77
C LEU A 63 -47.27 -15.97 24.39
N LEU A 64 -47.45 -17.00 25.23
CA LEU A 64 -46.37 -17.72 25.88
C LEU A 64 -45.48 -18.45 24.87
N LEU A 65 -46.06 -19.16 23.88
CA LEU A 65 -45.31 -19.85 22.84
C LEU A 65 -44.52 -18.85 21.98
N PHE A 66 -45.14 -17.74 21.60
CA PHE A 66 -44.46 -16.67 20.86
C PHE A 66 -43.27 -16.14 21.64
N LEU A 67 -43.43 -15.85 22.92
CA LEU A 67 -42.38 -15.33 23.80
C LEU A 67 -41.21 -16.36 23.92
N GLN A 68 -41.54 -17.65 24.09
CA GLN A 68 -40.53 -18.73 24.17
C GLN A 68 -39.71 -18.85 22.89
N ILE A 69 -40.36 -18.85 21.71
CA ILE A 69 -39.69 -18.90 20.43
C ILE A 69 -38.84 -17.64 20.22
N LEU A 70 -39.35 -16.43 20.59
CA LEU A 70 -38.62 -15.18 20.50
C LEU A 70 -37.35 -15.20 21.35
N VAL A 71 -37.42 -15.67 22.60
CA VAL A 71 -36.25 -15.79 23.48
C VAL A 71 -35.21 -16.75 22.92
N VAL A 72 -35.64 -17.89 22.41
CA VAL A 72 -34.72 -18.86 21.76
C VAL A 72 -34.07 -18.28 20.49
N LEU A 73 -34.83 -17.56 19.67
CA LEU A 73 -34.34 -16.91 18.47
C LEU A 73 -33.33 -15.80 18.80
N LEU A 74 -33.58 -15.01 19.83
CA LEU A 74 -32.64 -14.02 20.35
C LEU A 74 -31.37 -14.66 20.91
N ALA A 75 -31.49 -15.80 21.60
CA ALA A 75 -30.34 -16.56 22.10
C ALA A 75 -29.51 -17.12 20.96
N ILE A 76 -30.13 -17.64 19.89
CA ILE A 76 -29.46 -18.08 18.68
C ILE A 76 -28.75 -16.90 18.02
N LEU A 77 -29.42 -15.74 17.92
CA LEU A 77 -28.83 -14.52 17.34
C LEU A 77 -27.64 -14.02 18.18
N ALA A 78 -27.72 -14.09 19.50
CA ALA A 78 -26.62 -13.75 20.41
C ALA A 78 -25.40 -14.70 20.21
N CYS A 79 -25.66 -16.00 20.00
CA CYS A 79 -24.60 -16.99 19.72
C CYS A 79 -23.95 -16.81 18.32
N LEU A 80 -24.67 -16.23 17.37
CA LEU A 80 -24.13 -15.88 16.05
C LEU A 80 -23.09 -14.76 16.10
N ARG A 81 -23.02 -14.00 17.20
CA ARG A 81 -22.12 -12.85 17.35
C ARG A 81 -22.01 -12.10 16.01
N PRO A 82 -23.06 -11.42 15.54
CA PRO A 82 -22.96 -10.62 14.32
C PRO A 82 -21.95 -9.50 14.57
N GLY A 83 -20.68 -9.79 14.36
CA GLY A 83 -19.59 -8.84 14.39
C GLY A 83 -19.44 -8.26 12.99
N PHE A 84 -19.49 -6.94 12.88
CA PHE A 84 -18.85 -6.31 11.72
C PHE A 84 -17.35 -6.60 11.86
N ARG A 85 -16.72 -7.13 10.79
CA ARG A 85 -15.25 -7.18 10.74
C ARG A 85 -14.73 -5.74 10.68
N GLY A 86 -14.64 -5.11 11.85
CA GLY A 86 -13.65 -4.09 12.07
C GLY A 86 -12.31 -4.81 12.23
N THR A 87 -11.24 -4.25 11.73
CA THR A 87 -9.90 -4.65 12.11
C THR A 87 -9.81 -4.43 13.63
N GLU A 88 -9.98 -5.50 14.43
CA GLU A 88 -9.83 -5.39 15.87
C GLU A 88 -8.36 -5.07 16.15
N LEU A 89 -8.13 -4.05 16.97
CA LEU A 89 -6.81 -3.75 17.48
C LEU A 89 -6.35 -4.90 18.38
N LEU A 90 -5.26 -5.55 18.00
CA LEU A 90 -4.62 -6.62 18.77
C LEU A 90 -3.52 -6.01 19.64
N GLY A 91 -3.63 -6.11 20.94
CA GLY A 91 -2.66 -5.57 21.90
C GLY A 91 -2.98 -4.16 22.39
N ASP A 92 -2.03 -3.54 23.12
CA ASP A 92 -2.17 -2.23 23.75
C ASP A 92 -1.17 -1.20 23.19
N ARG A 93 -0.27 -1.61 22.29
CA ARG A 93 0.79 -0.80 21.72
C ARG A 93 0.84 -0.98 20.21
N PHE A 94 0.67 0.12 19.47
CA PHE A 94 0.51 0.11 18.03
C PHE A 94 1.56 0.95 17.34
N ILE A 95 2.02 0.47 16.17
CA ILE A 95 2.86 1.23 15.26
C ILE A 95 2.17 1.26 13.91
N PHE A 96 1.84 2.44 13.41
CA PHE A 96 1.25 2.64 12.10
C PHE A 96 2.34 3.07 11.13
N LEU A 97 2.76 2.18 10.23
CA LEU A 97 3.60 2.50 9.07
C LEU A 97 2.70 2.83 7.89
N ILE A 98 2.77 4.06 7.41
CA ILE A 98 1.95 4.57 6.32
C ILE A 98 2.85 4.89 5.15
N ASP A 99 2.69 4.14 4.07
CA ASP A 99 3.36 4.39 2.80
C ASP A 99 2.86 5.70 2.21
N ASN A 100 3.77 6.61 1.90
CA ASN A 100 3.49 7.87 1.23
C ASN A 100 4.31 8.06 -0.06
N SER A 101 4.77 6.95 -0.65
CA SER A 101 5.50 6.91 -1.90
C SER A 101 4.69 7.39 -3.11
N ALA A 102 5.35 7.46 -4.26
CA ALA A 102 4.76 7.93 -5.52
C ALA A 102 3.50 7.15 -5.92
N SER A 103 3.50 5.83 -5.80
CA SER A 103 2.36 4.96 -6.17
C SER A 103 1.12 5.18 -5.29
N MET A 104 1.29 5.70 -4.06
CA MET A 104 0.18 6.05 -3.16
C MET A 104 -0.60 7.30 -3.60
N ASN A 105 -0.14 8.00 -4.65
CA ASN A 105 -0.91 9.05 -5.32
C ASN A 105 -1.98 8.51 -6.28
N ALA A 106 -1.93 7.23 -6.64
CA ALA A 106 -2.90 6.61 -7.55
C ALA A 106 -4.34 6.75 -7.06
N ARG A 107 -5.27 6.94 -8.02
CA ARG A 107 -6.70 7.18 -7.76
C ARG A 107 -7.59 6.05 -8.29
N ASP A 108 -7.07 4.85 -8.38
CA ASP A 108 -7.75 3.63 -8.83
C ASP A 108 -9.05 3.31 -8.07
N MET A 109 -9.19 3.83 -6.84
CA MET A 109 -10.37 3.70 -5.98
C MET A 109 -11.21 4.99 -5.86
N GLY A 110 -11.05 5.95 -6.80
CA GLY A 110 -11.77 7.24 -6.82
C GLY A 110 -11.16 8.32 -5.93
N ARG A 111 -10.33 7.95 -4.95
CA ARG A 111 -9.51 8.84 -4.11
C ARG A 111 -8.07 8.33 -4.12
N THR A 112 -7.13 9.14 -3.65
CA THR A 112 -5.73 8.70 -3.55
C THR A 112 -5.61 7.54 -2.56
N ARG A 113 -4.76 6.56 -2.88
CA ARG A 113 -4.46 5.42 -2.00
C ARG A 113 -4.01 5.89 -0.62
N LEU A 114 -3.19 6.96 -0.56
CA LEU A 114 -2.77 7.56 0.70
C LEU A 114 -3.97 8.05 1.53
N SER A 115 -4.97 8.72 0.92
CA SER A 115 -6.14 9.18 1.66
C SER A 115 -6.96 8.02 2.25
N ILE A 116 -7.02 6.89 1.54
CA ILE A 116 -7.69 5.67 2.01
C ILE A 116 -6.90 5.03 3.16
N ALA A 117 -5.56 4.99 3.05
CA ALA A 117 -4.70 4.52 4.13
C ALA A 117 -4.88 5.38 5.40
N GLN A 118 -4.88 6.71 5.24
CA GLN A 118 -5.12 7.64 6.35
C GLN A 118 -6.48 7.38 7.02
N ASP A 119 -7.56 7.24 6.25
CA ASP A 119 -8.89 6.98 6.80
C ASP A 119 -8.92 5.66 7.60
N ARG A 120 -8.31 4.58 7.08
CA ARG A 120 -8.22 3.31 7.79
C ARG A 120 -7.44 3.41 9.11
N VAL A 121 -6.34 4.17 9.11
CA VAL A 121 -5.57 4.43 10.33
C VAL A 121 -6.39 5.25 11.33
N LEU A 122 -7.14 6.26 10.86
CA LEU A 122 -8.02 7.07 11.71
C LEU A 122 -9.12 6.23 12.36
N GLU A 123 -9.72 5.28 11.63
CA GLU A 123 -10.68 4.33 12.16
C GLU A 123 -10.09 3.48 13.30
N LEU A 124 -8.83 3.02 13.16
CA LEU A 124 -8.16 2.27 14.23
C LEU A 124 -7.82 3.16 15.43
N ILE A 125 -7.36 4.39 15.22
CA ILE A 125 -7.13 5.36 16.31
C ILE A 125 -8.42 5.62 17.09
N ASP A 126 -9.58 5.61 16.44
CA ASP A 126 -10.88 5.80 17.10
C ASP A 126 -11.27 4.61 17.96
N GLN A 127 -10.83 3.40 17.62
CA GLN A 127 -11.07 2.17 18.37
C GLN A 127 -10.10 1.98 19.55
N MET A 128 -8.99 2.73 19.63
CA MET A 128 -8.03 2.63 20.74
C MET A 128 -8.70 2.87 22.09
N LYS A 129 -8.30 2.11 23.10
CA LYS A 129 -8.70 2.33 24.50
C LYS A 129 -7.89 3.49 25.08
N SER A 130 -8.27 3.97 26.26
CA SER A 130 -7.56 5.06 26.95
C SER A 130 -6.16 4.67 27.43
N SER A 131 -5.92 3.37 27.65
CA SER A 131 -4.62 2.79 28.03
C SER A 131 -3.66 2.62 26.86
N ASP A 132 -4.19 2.58 25.63
CA ASP A 132 -3.41 2.21 24.45
C ASP A 132 -2.50 3.35 24.00
N VAL A 133 -1.36 3.00 23.43
CA VAL A 133 -0.40 3.94 22.84
C VAL A 133 -0.17 3.61 21.39
N ALA A 134 -0.03 4.65 20.57
CA ALA A 134 0.31 4.48 19.18
C ALA A 134 1.44 5.41 18.73
N MET A 135 2.22 4.94 17.77
CA MET A 135 3.23 5.68 17.04
C MET A 135 2.84 5.72 15.56
N VAL A 136 3.11 6.84 14.90
CA VAL A 136 2.86 7.01 13.47
C VAL A 136 4.17 7.31 12.75
N ILE A 137 4.46 6.50 11.74
CA ILE A 137 5.63 6.65 10.86
C ILE A 137 5.12 6.68 9.43
N SER A 138 5.50 7.70 8.66
CA SER A 138 5.35 7.72 7.21
C SER A 138 6.64 7.21 6.56
N PHE A 139 6.53 6.54 5.43
CA PHE A 139 7.70 6.03 4.71
C PHE A 139 7.54 6.07 3.20
N SER A 140 8.68 6.30 2.54
CA SER A 140 8.92 6.15 1.12
C SER A 140 10.30 5.50 0.98
N ASP A 141 11.26 6.09 0.31
CA ASP A 141 12.70 5.77 0.38
C ASP A 141 13.36 6.37 1.66
N VAL A 142 12.65 7.24 2.35
CA VAL A 142 13.02 7.84 3.63
C VAL A 142 11.85 7.69 4.60
N GLN A 143 12.15 7.21 5.80
CA GLN A 143 11.19 7.12 6.88
C GLN A 143 11.14 8.42 7.70
N ARG A 144 9.95 8.74 8.19
CA ARG A 144 9.74 9.89 9.07
C ARG A 144 8.81 9.54 10.23
N VAL A 145 9.27 9.77 11.45
CA VAL A 145 8.41 9.66 12.64
C VAL A 145 7.51 10.89 12.71
N GLU A 146 6.24 10.73 12.36
CA GLU A 146 5.24 11.79 12.43
C GLU A 146 4.79 12.04 13.86
N GLN A 147 4.68 10.98 14.65
CA GLN A 147 4.33 11.02 16.06
C GLN A 147 4.94 9.83 16.79
N SER A 148 5.76 10.10 17.80
CA SER A 148 6.22 9.08 18.77
C SER A 148 5.06 8.55 19.60
N PHE A 149 5.27 7.44 20.32
CA PHE A 149 4.22 6.83 21.14
C PHE A 149 3.45 7.84 21.99
N SER A 150 2.14 7.85 21.80
CA SER A 150 1.24 8.79 22.48
C SER A 150 -0.12 8.14 22.74
N HIS A 151 -0.73 8.47 23.88
CA HIS A 151 -2.12 8.15 24.21
C HIS A 151 -3.09 9.19 23.61
N ASN A 152 -2.58 10.32 23.13
CA ASN A 152 -3.41 11.44 22.67
C ASN A 152 -3.94 11.19 21.25
N ARG A 153 -5.16 10.65 21.17
CA ARG A 153 -5.82 10.35 19.88
C ARG A 153 -5.97 11.59 19.00
N SER A 154 -6.25 12.76 19.57
CA SER A 154 -6.41 13.99 18.78
C SER A 154 -5.09 14.38 18.11
N GLN A 155 -3.98 14.25 18.81
CA GLN A 155 -2.65 14.49 18.27
C GLN A 155 -2.30 13.46 17.20
N LEU A 156 -2.55 12.18 17.43
CA LEU A 156 -2.34 11.11 16.43
C LEU A 156 -3.14 11.37 15.16
N ARG A 157 -4.43 11.69 15.27
CA ARG A 157 -5.28 12.04 14.10
C ARG A 157 -4.74 13.22 13.33
N GLN A 158 -4.32 14.28 14.01
CA GLN A 158 -3.79 15.46 13.36
C GLN A 158 -2.50 15.15 12.59
N ARG A 159 -1.63 14.29 13.13
CA ARG A 159 -0.40 13.86 12.48
C ARG A 159 -0.66 12.99 11.26
N VAL A 160 -1.56 12.01 11.37
CA VAL A 160 -1.95 11.18 10.23
C VAL A 160 -2.49 12.03 9.07
N LYS A 161 -3.39 12.98 9.35
CA LYS A 161 -3.98 13.87 8.33
C LYS A 161 -2.96 14.81 7.67
N ARG A 162 -1.81 15.07 8.31
CA ARG A 162 -0.75 15.93 7.77
C ARG A 162 0.23 15.21 6.87
N ILE A 163 0.22 13.88 6.82
CA ILE A 163 1.07 13.10 5.93
C ILE A 163 0.74 13.49 4.50
N GLN A 164 1.75 13.97 3.78
CA GLN A 164 1.62 14.35 2.37
C GLN A 164 2.21 13.24 1.49
N PRO A 165 1.66 13.04 0.29
CA PRO A 165 2.25 12.13 -0.68
C PRO A 165 3.60 12.67 -1.15
N THR A 166 4.51 11.76 -1.51
CA THR A 166 5.81 12.09 -2.08
C THR A 166 5.90 11.59 -3.52
N HIS A 167 6.95 12.02 -4.23
CA HIS A 167 7.29 11.51 -5.57
C HIS A 167 8.45 10.50 -5.51
N ARG A 168 8.63 9.85 -4.34
CA ARG A 168 9.74 8.95 -4.05
C ARG A 168 9.34 7.50 -4.22
N ARG A 169 10.33 6.63 -4.37
CA ARG A 169 10.13 5.17 -4.40
C ARG A 169 9.78 4.66 -3.00
N THR A 170 9.26 3.45 -2.94
CA THR A 170 8.97 2.75 -1.68
C THR A 170 10.18 1.91 -1.27
N ASP A 171 10.67 2.11 -0.04
CA ASP A 171 11.61 1.21 0.63
C ASP A 171 11.07 0.89 2.04
N LEU A 172 10.64 -0.35 2.22
CA LEU A 172 10.09 -0.82 3.49
C LEU A 172 11.19 -1.17 4.50
N THR A 173 12.42 -1.48 4.05
CA THR A 173 13.50 -1.99 4.90
C THR A 173 13.88 -1.00 6.00
N GLU A 174 14.14 0.25 5.61
CA GLU A 174 14.51 1.29 6.55
C GLU A 174 13.37 1.66 7.50
N ALA A 175 12.13 1.63 7.01
CA ALA A 175 10.96 1.88 7.85
C ALA A 175 10.76 0.79 8.92
N LEU A 176 10.99 -0.48 8.57
CA LEU A 176 10.96 -1.60 9.52
C LEU A 176 12.09 -1.49 10.55
N ARG A 177 13.30 -1.12 10.13
CA ARG A 177 14.43 -0.88 11.06
C ARG A 177 14.12 0.23 12.06
N ALA A 178 13.57 1.33 11.57
CA ALA A 178 13.16 2.45 12.42
C ALA A 178 12.07 2.02 13.41
N ALA A 179 11.04 1.30 12.93
CA ALA A 179 9.96 0.80 13.78
C ALA A 179 10.49 -0.15 14.87
N ALA A 180 11.36 -1.10 14.51
CA ALA A 180 11.95 -2.05 15.44
C ALA A 180 12.85 -1.35 16.47
N GLY A 181 13.70 -0.41 16.06
CA GLY A 181 14.56 0.37 16.95
C GLY A 181 13.79 1.25 17.92
N LEU A 182 12.74 1.92 17.45
CA LEU A 182 11.90 2.80 18.28
C LEU A 182 10.93 2.04 19.19
N ALA A 183 10.53 0.84 18.79
CA ALA A 183 9.71 -0.03 19.62
C ALA A 183 10.49 -0.57 20.82
N ASN A 184 11.81 -0.77 20.67
CA ASN A 184 12.69 -1.40 21.64
C ASN A 184 13.97 -0.58 21.87
N PRO A 185 13.92 0.60 22.49
CA PRO A 185 15.04 1.52 22.60
C PRO A 185 16.23 1.03 23.45
N GLY A 186 16.18 -0.19 23.99
CA GLY A 186 17.29 -0.80 24.78
C GLY A 186 18.09 -1.86 24.02
N ARG A 187 17.78 -2.13 22.72
CA ARG A 187 18.45 -3.17 21.90
C ARG A 187 19.51 -2.63 20.94
N THR A 188 20.21 -1.57 21.27
CA THR A 188 21.45 -1.26 20.56
C THR A 188 22.48 -2.33 20.95
N SER A 189 22.72 -3.25 20.01
CA SER A 189 23.79 -4.24 20.12
C SER A 189 25.14 -3.50 20.10
N GLU A 190 25.64 -3.09 21.23
CA GLU A 190 27.08 -2.95 21.39
C GLU A 190 27.66 -4.37 21.44
N VAL A 191 28.27 -4.77 20.34
CA VAL A 191 29.04 -5.98 20.22
C VAL A 191 30.19 -5.85 21.21
N GLY A 192 30.08 -6.49 22.37
CA GLY A 192 31.22 -6.62 23.30
C GLY A 192 30.95 -6.61 24.80
N THR A 193 29.76 -6.39 25.30
CA THR A 193 29.47 -6.47 26.73
C THR A 193 28.51 -7.61 27.04
N ASN A 194 28.99 -8.56 27.88
CA ASN A 194 28.23 -9.73 28.37
C ASN A 194 27.18 -9.36 29.45
N ASP A 195 26.59 -8.18 29.40
CA ASP A 195 25.59 -7.76 30.38
C ASP A 195 24.21 -7.86 29.74
N TYR A 196 23.58 -9.04 29.85
CA TYR A 196 22.25 -9.35 29.42
C TYR A 196 21.21 -8.79 30.41
N GLN A 197 21.14 -7.49 30.60
CA GLN A 197 19.91 -6.85 31.07
C GLN A 197 19.06 -6.56 29.85
N VAL A 198 18.43 -7.61 29.33
CA VAL A 198 17.34 -7.47 28.35
C VAL A 198 16.16 -6.88 29.12
N ALA A 199 15.97 -5.56 29.03
CA ALA A 199 14.68 -4.98 29.37
C ALA A 199 13.63 -5.71 28.55
N ASP A 200 12.62 -6.29 29.21
CA ASP A 200 11.53 -7.02 28.55
C ASP A 200 10.95 -6.14 27.44
N ALA A 201 11.24 -6.52 26.22
CA ALA A 201 10.80 -5.79 25.04
C ALA A 201 9.27 -5.91 24.96
N MET A 202 8.55 -4.81 25.19
CA MET A 202 7.10 -4.82 25.17
C MET A 202 6.62 -5.13 23.74
N PRO A 203 5.76 -6.15 23.55
CA PRO A 203 5.22 -6.46 22.25
C PRO A 203 4.43 -5.26 21.67
N ALA A 204 4.47 -5.11 20.36
CA ALA A 204 3.70 -4.08 19.67
C ALA A 204 3.17 -4.62 18.33
N THR A 205 1.94 -4.27 18.00
CA THR A 205 1.37 -4.61 16.70
C THR A 205 1.78 -3.56 15.67
N LEU A 206 2.39 -4.01 14.58
CA LEU A 206 2.89 -3.17 13.50
C LEU A 206 1.94 -3.24 12.30
N TYR A 207 1.11 -2.22 12.11
CA TYR A 207 0.24 -2.10 10.95
C TYR A 207 0.99 -1.43 9.80
N ILE A 208 1.09 -2.10 8.66
CA ILE A 208 1.76 -1.62 7.45
C ILE A 208 0.71 -1.33 6.39
N TYR A 209 0.53 -0.08 6.01
CA TYR A 209 -0.39 0.37 4.97
C TYR A 209 0.39 0.73 3.72
N SER A 210 0.33 -0.11 2.70
CA SER A 210 1.02 0.09 1.42
C SER A 210 0.28 -0.62 0.29
N ASP A 211 0.55 -0.25 -0.94
CA ASP A 211 0.07 -0.95 -2.13
C ASP A 211 0.92 -2.18 -2.52
N GLY A 212 2.03 -2.41 -1.82
CA GLY A 212 2.92 -3.55 -2.04
C GLY A 212 4.00 -3.32 -3.10
N GLY A 213 4.16 -2.09 -3.57
CA GLY A 213 5.19 -1.72 -4.56
C GLY A 213 6.63 -1.69 -4.03
N PHE A 214 6.96 -2.54 -3.06
CA PHE A 214 8.30 -2.62 -2.48
C PHE A 214 8.96 -3.97 -2.74
N SER A 215 10.30 -3.98 -2.73
CA SER A 215 11.08 -5.20 -2.85
C SER A 215 10.93 -6.08 -1.62
N ALA A 216 11.09 -7.41 -1.82
CA ALA A 216 11.13 -8.33 -0.68
C ALA A 216 12.22 -7.92 0.31
N VAL A 217 11.91 -7.98 1.60
CA VAL A 217 12.85 -7.67 2.67
C VAL A 217 13.39 -9.00 3.22
N PRO A 218 14.53 -9.50 2.70
CA PRO A 218 15.12 -10.74 3.17
C PRO A 218 15.76 -10.53 4.55
N ASP A 219 15.77 -11.58 5.36
CA ASP A 219 16.56 -11.72 6.60
C ASP A 219 16.35 -10.60 7.66
N PHE A 220 15.16 -9.98 7.67
CA PHE A 220 14.82 -8.99 8.69
C PHE A 220 14.03 -9.63 9.83
N SER A 221 14.59 -9.58 11.06
CA SER A 221 13.88 -10.01 12.25
C SER A 221 13.10 -8.85 12.87
N LEU A 222 11.78 -8.99 12.91
CA LEU A 222 10.89 -8.03 13.56
C LEU A 222 10.95 -8.08 15.11
N GLY A 223 11.67 -9.09 15.67
CA GLY A 223 11.76 -9.29 17.12
C GLY A 223 10.38 -9.56 17.73
N ASN A 224 9.91 -8.68 18.59
CA ASN A 224 8.61 -8.74 19.27
C ASN A 224 7.51 -7.90 18.58
N LEU A 225 7.72 -7.46 17.34
CA LEU A 225 6.70 -6.79 16.55
C LEU A 225 5.86 -7.82 15.80
N GLU A 226 4.54 -7.70 15.91
CA GLU A 226 3.58 -8.52 15.18
C GLU A 226 3.10 -7.74 13.94
N PRO A 227 3.54 -8.09 12.72
CA PRO A 227 3.18 -7.34 11.52
C PRO A 227 1.78 -7.70 11.04
N VAL A 228 1.00 -6.67 10.74
CA VAL A 228 -0.30 -6.75 10.06
C VAL A 228 -0.21 -5.93 8.79
N TYR A 229 -0.16 -6.62 7.64
CA TYR A 229 -0.13 -5.94 6.35
C TYR A 229 -1.55 -5.61 5.88
N VAL A 230 -1.78 -4.35 5.57
CA VAL A 230 -3.05 -3.83 5.05
C VAL A 230 -2.83 -3.33 3.63
N SER A 231 -3.21 -4.15 2.65
CA SER A 231 -3.10 -3.79 1.24
C SER A 231 -4.03 -2.62 0.91
N ILE A 232 -3.48 -1.61 0.24
CA ILE A 232 -4.18 -0.43 -0.26
C ILE A 232 -4.13 -0.44 -1.79
N GLY A 233 -5.25 -0.14 -2.43
CA GLY A 233 -5.39 -0.17 -3.88
C GLY A 233 -6.22 -1.34 -4.38
N LEU A 234 -6.49 -1.36 -5.69
CA LEU A 234 -7.20 -2.45 -6.33
C LEU A 234 -6.29 -3.68 -6.45
N PRO A 235 -6.78 -4.87 -6.08
CA PRO A 235 -6.02 -6.09 -6.28
C PRO A 235 -5.92 -6.45 -7.77
N PHE A 236 -4.79 -7.00 -8.20
CA PHE A 236 -4.63 -7.56 -9.53
C PHE A 236 -5.23 -8.98 -9.58
N GLU A 237 -6.56 -9.08 -9.57
CA GLU A 237 -7.29 -10.34 -9.67
C GLU A 237 -8.04 -10.44 -10.99
N VAL A 238 -7.98 -11.61 -11.65
CA VAL A 238 -8.71 -11.88 -12.89
C VAL A 238 -10.22 -11.72 -12.65
N GLY A 239 -10.88 -10.94 -13.51
CA GLY A 239 -12.31 -10.68 -13.42
C GLY A 239 -12.75 -9.58 -12.46
N LYS A 240 -11.81 -8.95 -11.75
CA LYS A 240 -12.07 -7.73 -10.95
C LYS A 240 -11.54 -6.48 -11.66
N LYS A 241 -12.01 -5.31 -11.22
CA LYS A 241 -11.44 -4.04 -11.68
C LYS A 241 -9.97 -4.01 -11.28
N VAL A 242 -9.09 -3.73 -12.24
CA VAL A 242 -7.65 -3.58 -12.05
C VAL A 242 -7.27 -2.10 -12.24
N PRO A 243 -6.14 -1.63 -11.69
CA PRO A 243 -5.65 -0.29 -11.98
C PRO A 243 -5.37 -0.11 -13.47
N GLU A 244 -5.81 0.99 -14.04
CA GLU A 244 -5.53 1.37 -15.43
C GLU A 244 -4.51 2.49 -15.43
N ASN A 245 -3.24 2.17 -15.70
CA ASN A 245 -2.14 3.12 -15.67
C ASN A 245 -1.18 2.87 -16.82
N VAL A 246 -0.74 3.95 -17.47
CA VAL A 246 0.32 3.97 -18.46
C VAL A 246 1.37 4.98 -18.02
N GLY A 247 2.53 4.52 -17.61
CA GLY A 247 3.56 5.38 -17.07
C GLY A 247 4.87 5.35 -17.86
N ILE A 248 5.65 6.42 -17.74
CA ILE A 248 7.01 6.52 -18.24
C ILE A 248 7.94 5.93 -17.18
N VAL A 249 8.49 4.75 -17.45
CA VAL A 249 9.36 4.03 -16.50
C VAL A 249 10.81 4.50 -16.60
N SER A 250 11.25 4.86 -17.80
CA SER A 250 12.58 5.43 -18.01
C SER A 250 12.55 6.47 -19.12
N PHE A 251 13.33 7.53 -18.95
CA PHE A 251 13.57 8.54 -19.95
C PHE A 251 15.02 8.97 -19.86
N SER A 252 15.78 8.74 -20.93
CA SER A 252 17.20 9.03 -20.99
C SER A 252 17.56 9.71 -22.30
N THR A 253 18.66 10.46 -22.27
CA THR A 253 19.21 11.12 -23.44
C THR A 253 20.64 10.65 -23.65
N GLU A 254 21.00 10.33 -24.87
CA GLU A 254 22.34 9.99 -25.26
C GLU A 254 22.82 10.97 -26.36
N GLN A 255 24.04 11.46 -26.22
CA GLN A 255 24.64 12.41 -27.15
C GLN A 255 25.65 11.70 -28.00
N ASN A 256 25.60 11.94 -29.32
CA ASN A 256 26.58 11.38 -30.24
C ASN A 256 27.98 11.93 -29.94
N SER A 257 28.93 11.06 -29.67
CA SER A 257 30.30 11.44 -29.32
C SER A 257 31.05 12.16 -30.45
N GLU A 258 30.69 11.92 -31.71
CA GLU A 258 31.32 12.55 -32.87
C GLU A 258 30.63 13.88 -33.24
N LYS A 259 29.33 13.92 -33.11
CA LYS A 259 28.48 15.10 -33.38
C LYS A 259 27.69 15.45 -32.15
N THR A 260 28.23 16.27 -31.28
CA THR A 260 27.67 16.62 -29.99
C THR A 260 26.33 17.38 -30.06
N THR A 261 25.94 17.87 -31.26
CA THR A 261 24.59 18.44 -31.47
C THR A 261 23.52 17.38 -31.67
N GLN A 262 23.90 16.15 -32.10
CA GLN A 262 22.97 15.05 -32.30
C GLN A 262 22.71 14.33 -30.97
N ILE A 263 21.45 14.34 -30.55
CA ILE A 263 20.98 13.78 -29.30
C ILE A 263 19.90 12.76 -29.64
N GLN A 264 19.97 11.60 -29.03
CA GLN A 264 18.89 10.60 -29.03
C GLN A 264 18.21 10.61 -27.66
N ALA A 265 16.91 10.82 -27.67
CA ALA A 265 16.08 10.71 -26.47
C ALA A 265 15.29 9.41 -26.56
N TYR A 266 15.45 8.54 -25.58
CA TYR A 266 14.77 7.26 -25.51
C TYR A 266 13.90 7.19 -24.25
N ALA A 267 12.65 6.74 -24.43
CA ALA A 267 11.76 6.48 -23.32
C ALA A 267 11.17 5.08 -23.41
N ARG A 268 10.97 4.47 -22.24
CA ARG A 268 10.22 3.22 -22.06
C ARG A 268 8.93 3.53 -21.32
N LEU A 269 7.82 3.10 -21.91
CA LEU A 269 6.48 3.21 -21.35
C LEU A 269 5.99 1.82 -20.94
N GLU A 270 5.21 1.75 -19.86
CA GLU A 270 4.58 0.52 -19.41
C GLU A 270 3.09 0.72 -19.19
N ASN A 271 2.31 -0.29 -19.58
CA ASN A 271 0.87 -0.37 -19.39
C ASN A 271 0.53 -1.43 -18.35
N SER A 272 -0.04 -1.00 -17.23
CA SER A 272 -0.50 -1.89 -16.15
C SER A 272 -1.92 -2.43 -16.39
N GLY A 273 -2.64 -1.88 -17.38
CA GLY A 273 -4.01 -2.25 -17.73
C GLY A 273 -4.10 -3.59 -18.48
N VAL A 274 -5.31 -4.16 -18.48
CA VAL A 274 -5.61 -5.45 -19.16
C VAL A 274 -5.93 -5.31 -20.64
N LYS A 275 -5.87 -4.11 -21.20
CA LYS A 275 -6.10 -3.83 -22.62
C LYS A 275 -4.91 -3.13 -23.22
N ALA A 276 -4.57 -3.48 -24.47
CA ALA A 276 -3.61 -2.71 -25.25
C ALA A 276 -4.15 -1.28 -25.45
N VAL A 277 -3.23 -0.30 -25.43
CA VAL A 277 -3.56 1.12 -25.53
C VAL A 277 -2.57 1.83 -26.46
N THR A 278 -3.08 2.74 -27.27
CA THR A 278 -2.27 3.68 -28.04
C THR A 278 -2.28 5.02 -27.32
N VAL A 279 -1.10 5.54 -26.98
CA VAL A 279 -0.97 6.82 -26.29
C VAL A 279 -0.15 7.80 -27.13
N GLU A 280 -0.56 9.06 -27.13
CA GLU A 280 0.24 10.16 -27.70
C GLU A 280 1.22 10.65 -26.64
N VAL A 281 2.51 10.62 -26.97
CA VAL A 281 3.59 11.18 -26.18
C VAL A 281 4.11 12.45 -26.84
N GLU A 282 4.27 13.51 -26.08
CA GLU A 282 4.73 14.82 -26.51
C GLU A 282 6.09 15.11 -25.88
N LEU A 283 7.06 15.47 -26.72
CA LEU A 283 8.38 15.90 -26.31
C LEU A 283 8.48 17.42 -26.42
N THR A 284 8.91 18.04 -25.34
CA THR A 284 9.22 19.49 -25.31
C THR A 284 10.68 19.70 -24.95
N LEU A 285 11.28 20.77 -25.48
CA LEU A 285 12.62 21.21 -25.20
C LEU A 285 12.57 22.63 -24.65
N ASP A 286 13.07 22.82 -23.43
CA ASP A 286 13.02 24.10 -22.68
C ASP A 286 11.61 24.74 -22.62
N GLY A 287 10.57 23.90 -22.66
CA GLY A 287 9.17 24.30 -22.62
C GLY A 287 8.53 24.57 -23.99
N GLU A 288 9.28 24.50 -25.08
CA GLU A 288 8.74 24.58 -26.44
C GLU A 288 8.46 23.19 -26.97
N PHE A 289 7.35 23.04 -27.71
CA PHE A 289 7.00 21.80 -28.39
C PHE A 289 8.05 21.45 -29.43
N LEU A 290 8.54 20.20 -29.39
CA LEU A 290 9.54 19.72 -30.32
C LEU A 290 9.00 18.65 -31.25
N ASP A 291 8.41 17.57 -30.70
CA ASP A 291 7.91 16.43 -31.45
C ASP A 291 6.82 15.69 -30.69
N ALA A 292 6.08 14.82 -31.38
CA ALA A 292 5.09 13.94 -30.78
C ALA A 292 5.03 12.59 -31.54
N ALA A 293 4.79 11.52 -30.79
CA ALA A 293 4.67 10.19 -31.34
C ALA A 293 3.49 9.44 -30.74
N ASN A 294 2.83 8.60 -31.55
CA ASN A 294 1.87 7.64 -31.06
C ASN A 294 2.59 6.32 -30.75
N VAL A 295 2.39 5.81 -29.54
CA VAL A 295 3.01 4.58 -29.06
C VAL A 295 1.95 3.55 -28.74
N ASP A 296 2.03 2.40 -29.39
CA ASP A 296 1.17 1.25 -29.14
C ASP A 296 1.79 0.40 -28.02
N ILE A 297 1.12 0.30 -26.89
CA ILE A 297 1.61 -0.44 -25.71
C ILE A 297 0.70 -1.64 -25.50
N PRO A 298 1.24 -2.87 -25.51
CA PRO A 298 0.47 -4.08 -25.29
C PRO A 298 -0.20 -4.09 -23.91
N ALA A 299 -1.18 -4.95 -23.75
CA ALA A 299 -1.81 -5.21 -22.45
C ALA A 299 -0.82 -5.90 -21.51
N ARG A 300 -1.13 -5.82 -20.22
CA ARG A 300 -0.48 -6.65 -19.21
C ARG A 300 -0.78 -8.13 -19.44
N GLU A 301 0.25 -8.97 -19.42
CA GLU A 301 0.14 -10.43 -19.56
C GLU A 301 0.84 -11.13 -18.38
N GLU A 302 0.22 -12.18 -17.84
CA GLU A 302 0.74 -13.02 -16.74
C GLU A 302 1.32 -12.24 -15.54
N GLY A 303 0.74 -11.07 -15.24
CA GLY A 303 1.22 -10.23 -14.13
C GLY A 303 2.35 -9.25 -14.52
N VAL A 304 2.88 -9.32 -15.72
CA VAL A 304 3.92 -8.40 -16.23
C VAL A 304 3.26 -7.27 -17.03
N PRO A 305 3.55 -5.98 -16.73
CA PRO A 305 3.05 -4.86 -17.52
C PRO A 305 3.51 -4.95 -18.98
N GLY A 306 2.61 -4.60 -19.91
CA GLY A 306 2.98 -4.43 -21.30
C GLY A 306 3.96 -3.28 -21.46
N ALA A 307 4.96 -3.38 -22.33
CA ALA A 307 5.97 -2.35 -22.50
C ALA A 307 6.20 -1.98 -23.97
N ALA A 308 6.50 -0.70 -24.22
CA ALA A 308 6.90 -0.19 -25.51
C ALA A 308 7.99 0.88 -25.36
N GLY A 309 8.83 1.01 -26.36
CA GLY A 309 9.86 2.05 -26.44
C GLY A 309 9.51 3.11 -27.48
N VAL A 310 9.93 4.34 -27.23
CA VAL A 310 9.88 5.44 -28.20
C VAL A 310 11.24 6.14 -28.23
N GLN A 311 11.68 6.53 -29.41
CA GLN A 311 12.92 7.25 -29.63
C GLN A 311 12.65 8.52 -30.41
N PHE A 312 13.33 9.60 -30.02
CA PHE A 312 13.34 10.88 -30.73
C PHE A 312 14.79 11.25 -31.06
N ASP A 313 15.04 11.65 -32.31
CA ASP A 313 16.33 12.13 -32.74
C ASP A 313 16.30 13.65 -32.87
N LEU A 314 17.20 14.33 -32.18
CA LEU A 314 17.23 15.78 -32.03
C LEU A 314 18.57 16.34 -32.49
N ASP A 315 18.55 17.57 -32.99
CA ASP A 315 19.76 18.34 -33.24
C ASP A 315 19.71 19.64 -32.43
N HIS A 316 20.46 19.69 -31.34
CA HIS A 316 20.51 20.84 -30.45
C HIS A 316 21.91 21.09 -29.90
N PRO A 317 22.49 22.25 -30.18
CA PRO A 317 23.80 22.62 -29.66
C PRO A 317 23.66 23.26 -28.28
N GLY A 318 23.81 22.55 -27.21
CA GLY A 318 23.86 23.21 -25.90
C GLY A 318 23.20 22.42 -24.77
N HIS A 319 22.99 23.12 -23.64
CA HIS A 319 22.27 22.60 -22.53
C HIS A 319 20.78 22.74 -22.79
N ALA A 320 20.00 21.72 -22.48
CA ALA A 320 18.55 21.76 -22.63
C ALA A 320 17.87 20.82 -21.62
N VAL A 321 16.65 21.16 -21.23
CA VAL A 321 15.77 20.31 -20.44
C VAL A 321 14.72 19.73 -21.39
N LEU A 322 14.72 18.41 -21.49
CA LEU A 322 13.70 17.66 -22.21
C LEU A 322 12.61 17.20 -21.26
N VAL A 323 11.35 17.42 -21.64
CA VAL A 323 10.21 16.94 -20.90
C VAL A 323 9.38 16.07 -21.85
N LEU A 324 9.17 14.82 -21.44
CA LEU A 324 8.28 13.88 -22.12
C LEU A 324 6.98 13.78 -21.34
N LYS A 325 5.85 13.91 -22.05
CA LYS A 325 4.53 13.91 -21.43
C LYS A 325 3.57 13.00 -22.18
N ILE A 326 2.88 12.12 -21.46
CA ILE A 326 1.75 11.35 -21.95
C ILE A 326 0.47 12.21 -21.84
N LYS A 327 -0.29 12.34 -22.94
CA LYS A 327 -1.55 13.13 -22.93
C LYS A 327 -2.76 12.41 -22.35
N GLN A 328 -2.65 11.12 -22.05
CA GLN A 328 -3.73 10.33 -21.46
C GLN A 328 -3.91 10.64 -19.98
N LYS A 329 -5.15 10.58 -19.51
CA LYS A 329 -5.48 10.61 -18.08
C LYS A 329 -5.74 9.19 -17.62
N ASP A 330 -5.05 8.79 -16.57
CA ASP A 330 -5.12 7.47 -15.95
C ASP A 330 -5.14 7.56 -14.41
N ASP A 331 -4.94 6.44 -13.75
CA ASP A 331 -5.03 6.36 -12.29
C ASP A 331 -3.85 7.03 -11.57
N LEU A 332 -2.66 7.22 -12.21
CA LEU A 332 -1.47 7.83 -11.62
C LEU A 332 -0.86 8.87 -12.55
N LEU A 333 -1.31 10.12 -12.45
CA LEU A 333 -0.83 11.21 -13.30
C LEU A 333 0.66 11.60 -13.09
N LEU A 334 1.29 11.08 -12.04
CA LEU A 334 2.65 11.45 -11.66
C LEU A 334 3.69 10.90 -12.63
N ASP A 335 3.50 9.66 -13.12
CA ASP A 335 4.39 8.98 -14.05
C ASP A 335 4.08 9.26 -15.52
N ASN A 336 3.12 10.15 -15.79
CA ASN A 336 2.82 10.67 -17.12
C ASN A 336 3.79 11.76 -17.59
N VAL A 337 4.72 12.19 -16.74
CA VAL A 337 5.71 13.22 -17.09
C VAL A 337 7.09 12.78 -16.62
N ALA A 338 8.06 12.81 -17.53
CA ALA A 338 9.45 12.52 -17.24
C ALA A 338 10.37 13.63 -17.74
N TYR A 339 11.49 13.81 -17.06
CA TYR A 339 12.47 14.84 -17.35
C TYR A 339 13.82 14.22 -17.66
N SER A 340 14.53 14.78 -18.66
CA SER A 340 15.92 14.47 -18.93
C SER A 340 16.67 15.76 -19.24
N VAL A 341 17.97 15.78 -18.97
CA VAL A 341 18.80 16.97 -19.18
C VAL A 341 19.91 16.62 -20.17
N VAL A 342 20.06 17.43 -21.19
CA VAL A 342 21.20 17.40 -22.08
C VAL A 342 22.24 18.38 -21.58
N ASN A 343 23.44 17.88 -21.32
CA ASN A 343 24.56 18.69 -20.90
C ASN A 343 25.68 18.60 -21.92
N ASN A 344 26.22 19.71 -22.32
CA ASN A 344 27.44 19.68 -23.10
C ASN A 344 28.57 19.04 -22.29
N PRO A 345 29.32 18.13 -22.88
CA PRO A 345 30.49 17.58 -22.20
C PRO A 345 31.45 18.70 -21.84
N ARG A 346 31.71 18.85 -20.54
CA ARG A 346 32.73 19.79 -20.08
C ARG A 346 34.10 19.21 -20.39
N ARG A 347 35.01 20.03 -20.96
CA ARG A 347 36.40 19.60 -21.10
C ARG A 347 36.97 19.41 -19.69
N ALA A 348 37.56 18.27 -19.45
CA ALA A 348 38.28 18.01 -18.21
C ALA A 348 39.50 18.87 -18.11
N SER A 349 39.76 19.50 -16.95
CA SER A 349 41.07 20.10 -16.70
C SER A 349 41.97 19.01 -16.09
N VAL A 350 43.04 18.70 -16.81
CA VAL A 350 44.00 17.64 -16.44
C VAL A 350 45.35 18.26 -16.18
N LEU A 351 45.86 18.16 -14.97
CA LEU A 351 47.23 18.53 -14.65
C LEU A 351 48.10 17.27 -14.66
N VAL A 352 49.06 17.20 -15.56
CA VAL A 352 50.03 16.10 -15.69
C VAL A 352 51.36 16.54 -15.07
N ILE A 353 51.71 15.92 -13.96
CA ILE A 353 53.01 16.19 -13.29
C ILE A 353 53.99 15.12 -13.70
N THR A 354 54.99 15.49 -14.48
CA THR A 354 55.97 14.56 -14.98
C THR A 354 57.36 15.26 -15.16
N PRO A 355 58.47 14.53 -14.95
CA PRO A 355 59.82 15.07 -15.25
C PRO A 355 60.11 15.25 -16.76
N GLY A 356 59.14 14.95 -17.59
CA GLY A 356 59.18 14.94 -19.03
C GLY A 356 58.77 13.55 -19.57
N ASN A 357 57.70 13.53 -20.42
CA ASN A 357 57.22 12.31 -21.05
C ASN A 357 56.64 12.64 -22.43
N GLU A 358 57.53 12.57 -23.43
CA GLU A 358 57.17 12.90 -24.82
C GLU A 358 55.98 12.06 -25.35
N SER A 359 55.84 10.80 -24.92
CA SER A 359 54.76 9.93 -25.36
C SER A 359 53.41 10.40 -24.80
N LEU A 360 53.36 10.86 -23.55
CA LEU A 360 52.15 11.45 -22.94
C LEU A 360 51.83 12.82 -23.59
N GLU A 361 52.85 13.66 -23.81
CA GLU A 361 52.67 14.96 -24.47
C GLU A 361 52.10 14.78 -25.87
N PHE A 362 52.63 13.80 -26.63
CA PHE A 362 52.12 13.46 -27.96
C PHE A 362 50.67 12.93 -27.88
N ALA A 363 50.38 12.02 -26.98
CA ALA A 363 49.02 11.46 -26.81
C ALA A 363 47.98 12.55 -26.53
N PHE A 364 48.29 13.49 -25.62
CA PHE A 364 47.41 14.60 -25.28
C PHE A 364 47.43 15.75 -26.32
N SER A 365 48.37 15.76 -27.24
CA SER A 365 48.41 16.75 -28.34
C SER A 365 47.43 16.44 -29.48
N THR A 366 46.87 15.22 -29.53
CA THR A 366 45.91 14.79 -30.56
C THR A 366 44.64 15.65 -30.54
N SER A 367 43.97 15.74 -31.68
CA SER A 367 42.69 16.49 -31.80
C SER A 367 41.64 15.96 -30.90
N GLU A 368 41.58 14.64 -30.73
CA GLU A 368 40.59 13.96 -29.86
C GLU A 368 40.83 14.26 -28.38
N ALA A 369 42.06 14.19 -27.89
CA ALA A 369 42.41 14.53 -26.53
C ALA A 369 42.10 16.01 -26.21
N LYS A 370 42.46 16.93 -27.12
CA LYS A 370 42.16 18.37 -26.98
C LYS A 370 40.67 18.70 -26.98
N ARG A 371 39.83 17.82 -27.56
CA ARG A 371 38.38 17.99 -27.56
C ARG A 371 37.77 17.69 -26.18
N ILE A 372 38.32 16.69 -25.48
CA ILE A 372 37.76 16.19 -24.21
C ILE A 372 38.46 16.75 -22.98
N ALA A 373 39.70 17.22 -23.08
CA ALA A 373 40.47 17.72 -21.95
C ALA A 373 41.30 18.96 -22.30
N PHE A 374 41.44 19.85 -21.34
CA PHE A 374 42.48 20.87 -21.29
C PHE A 374 43.59 20.34 -20.40
N VAL A 375 44.76 20.06 -21.03
CA VAL A 375 45.86 19.41 -20.33
C VAL A 375 46.99 20.39 -20.10
N GLN A 376 47.43 20.48 -18.86
CA GLN A 376 48.57 21.28 -18.46
C GLN A 376 49.68 20.34 -17.96
N PHE A 377 50.90 20.51 -18.46
CA PHE A 377 52.06 19.74 -18.04
C PHE A 377 52.93 20.55 -17.12
N GLU A 378 53.25 19.96 -15.95
CA GLU A 378 54.11 20.60 -14.95
C GLU A 378 55.20 19.63 -14.47
N THR A 379 56.31 20.17 -14.01
CA THR A 379 57.36 19.37 -13.43
C THR A 379 57.11 19.05 -11.94
N PRO A 380 57.63 17.95 -11.38
CA PRO A 380 57.43 17.63 -9.95
C PRO A 380 57.90 18.71 -8.97
N ALA A 381 58.78 19.63 -9.40
CA ALA A 381 59.25 20.76 -8.61
C ALA A 381 58.11 21.73 -8.21
N VAL A 382 57.03 21.79 -8.97
CA VAL A 382 55.86 22.63 -8.69
C VAL A 382 55.12 22.19 -7.41
N MET A 383 55.15 20.90 -7.10
CA MET A 383 54.52 20.35 -5.88
C MET A 383 55.18 20.82 -4.58
N THR A 384 56.36 21.36 -4.65
CA THR A 384 57.10 21.89 -3.47
C THR A 384 56.82 23.37 -3.21
N THR A 385 56.14 24.07 -4.09
CA THR A 385 55.77 25.48 -3.97
C THR A 385 54.39 25.61 -3.32
N LYS A 386 54.28 26.34 -2.20
CA LYS A 386 53.03 26.46 -1.39
C LYS A 386 51.84 27.07 -2.14
N GLU A 387 52.02 27.69 -3.28
CA GLU A 387 50.93 28.34 -4.05
C GLU A 387 50.04 27.36 -4.78
N HIS A 388 50.50 26.15 -5.12
CA HIS A 388 49.69 25.16 -5.85
C HIS A 388 48.97 24.12 -4.94
N GLN A 389 49.18 24.18 -3.65
CA GLN A 389 48.46 23.28 -2.69
C GLN A 389 47.02 23.74 -2.41
N THR A 390 46.66 24.96 -2.78
CA THR A 390 45.31 25.55 -2.53
C THR A 390 44.34 25.39 -3.69
N ASP A 391 44.81 25.06 -4.91
CA ASP A 391 43.97 24.93 -6.09
C ASP A 391 43.57 23.47 -6.42
N ALA A 392 43.90 22.51 -5.57
CA ALA A 392 43.64 21.08 -5.76
C ALA A 392 42.51 20.49 -4.89
N ASP A 393 41.72 21.35 -4.18
CA ASP A 393 40.54 20.96 -3.41
C ASP A 393 39.22 21.23 -4.16
#